data_1d411a47647993a47192ac76ea85a495
#
_entry.id   1d411a47647993a47192ac76ea85a495
#
_cell.length_a   1.000
_cell.length_b   1.000
_cell.length_c   1.000
_cell.angle_alpha   90.00
_cell.angle_beta   90.00
_cell.angle_gamma   90.00
#
_symmetry.space_group_name_H-M   'P 1'
#
loop_
_entity.id
_entity.type
_entity.pdbx_description
1 polymer ?
#
loop_
_entity_poly.entity_id
_entity_poly.type
_entity_poly.pdbx_seq_one_letter_code
_entity_poly.pdbx_strand_id
1 'polypeptide(L)'
;ELPSGRVVVSGGGRVGAEAAELLAEMGCQVSVVEMMEEIAKEESKTVRPVLFESFEKYQVQLLTGTKVTAITANSVEAENAEGKVSLPCDYVVLAVGARPNLFDAQALEDKGVQVSFVGDCNERAADINRAVEEGYLAANVL
;
A
#
# COMPACT_ATOMS: atom_id res chain seq x y z
N GLU A 1 -11.27 18.47 5.13
CA GLU A 1 -12.57 17.75 5.09
C GLU A 1 -12.28 16.26 4.94
N LEU A 2 -13.04 15.43 5.65
CA LEU A 2 -12.94 13.98 5.51
C LEU A 2 -13.68 13.56 4.22
N PRO A 3 -13.19 12.53 3.51
CA PRO A 3 -13.84 12.06 2.29
C PRO A 3 -15.26 11.56 2.60
N SER A 4 -16.17 11.78 1.66
CA SER A 4 -17.54 11.27 1.71
C SER A 4 -17.97 10.84 0.30
N GLY A 5 -18.86 9.87 0.19
CA GLY A 5 -19.29 9.34 -1.11
C GLY A 5 -18.50 8.10 -1.52
N ARG A 6 -18.16 7.99 -2.80
CA ARG A 6 -17.49 6.82 -3.38
C ARG A 6 -15.97 6.99 -3.32
N VAL A 7 -15.30 6.03 -2.73
CA VAL A 7 -13.84 6.03 -2.61
C VAL A 7 -13.27 4.76 -3.25
N VAL A 8 -12.30 4.92 -4.12
CA VAL A 8 -11.51 3.80 -4.63
C VAL A 8 -10.16 3.80 -3.94
N VAL A 9 -9.81 2.69 -3.31
CA VAL A 9 -8.48 2.44 -2.73
C VAL A 9 -7.68 1.60 -3.73
N SER A 10 -6.63 2.19 -4.29
CA SER A 10 -5.70 1.51 -5.18
C SER A 10 -4.56 0.90 -4.39
N GLY A 11 -4.53 -0.41 -4.32
CA GLY A 11 -3.65 -1.22 -3.51
C GLY A 11 -4.33 -1.79 -2.27
N GLY A 12 -4.38 -3.12 -2.17
CA GLY A 12 -5.02 -3.87 -1.09
C GLY A 12 -4.03 -4.49 -0.10
N GLY A 13 -2.81 -3.96 -0.01
CA GLY A 13 -1.87 -4.30 1.06
C GLY A 13 -2.36 -3.82 2.43
N ARG A 14 -1.56 -4.00 3.49
CA ARG A 14 -1.93 -3.61 4.87
C ARG A 14 -2.47 -2.19 4.94
N VAL A 15 -1.74 -1.21 4.45
CA VAL A 15 -2.11 0.22 4.51
C VAL A 15 -3.43 0.50 3.77
N GLY A 16 -3.59 -0.07 2.57
CA GLY A 16 -4.81 0.13 1.79
C GLY A 16 -6.02 -0.54 2.43
N ALA A 17 -5.84 -1.70 3.02
CA ALA A 17 -6.89 -2.44 3.70
C ALA A 17 -7.37 -1.70 4.97
N GLU A 18 -6.45 -1.21 5.80
CA GLU A 18 -6.77 -0.40 6.99
C GLU A 18 -7.46 0.93 6.60
N ALA A 19 -6.98 1.59 5.55
CA ALA A 19 -7.61 2.80 5.03
C ALA A 19 -9.03 2.53 4.52
N ALA A 20 -9.23 1.41 3.82
CA ALA A 20 -10.54 1.01 3.32
C ALA A 20 -11.54 0.73 4.46
N GLU A 21 -11.10 0.03 5.50
CA GLU A 21 -11.90 -0.23 6.69
C GLU A 21 -12.35 1.08 7.34
N LEU A 22 -11.40 1.97 7.66
CA LEU A 22 -11.69 3.26 8.29
C LEU A 22 -12.67 4.10 7.47
N LEU A 23 -12.47 4.19 6.15
CA LEU A 23 -13.35 4.96 5.26
C LEU A 23 -14.75 4.37 5.21
N ALA A 24 -14.86 3.04 5.19
CA ALA A 24 -16.14 2.34 5.20
C ALA A 24 -16.89 2.54 6.53
N GLU A 25 -16.19 2.50 7.67
CA GLU A 25 -16.74 2.85 8.99
C GLU A 25 -17.27 4.28 9.05
N MET A 26 -16.62 5.20 8.35
CA MET A 26 -17.06 6.60 8.22
C MET A 26 -18.25 6.79 7.28
N GLY A 27 -18.76 5.72 6.66
CA GLY A 27 -19.93 5.74 5.78
C GLY A 27 -19.62 5.99 4.31
N CYS A 28 -18.37 5.89 3.87
CA CYS A 28 -18.03 5.92 2.46
C CYS A 28 -18.41 4.61 1.76
N GLN A 29 -18.73 4.68 0.48
CA GLN A 29 -18.84 3.50 -0.40
C GLN A 29 -17.44 3.18 -0.93
N VAL A 30 -16.82 2.12 -0.40
CA VAL A 30 -15.42 1.82 -0.67
C VAL A 30 -15.28 0.65 -1.64
N SER A 31 -14.40 0.81 -2.65
CA SER A 31 -13.93 -0.25 -3.52
C SER A 31 -12.41 -0.35 -3.40
N VAL A 32 -11.90 -1.53 -3.10
CA VAL A 32 -10.44 -1.82 -3.06
C VAL A 32 -10.06 -2.52 -4.35
N VAL A 33 -9.07 -1.97 -5.07
CA VAL A 33 -8.52 -2.55 -6.30
C VAL A 33 -7.11 -3.04 -6.02
N GLU A 34 -6.90 -4.35 -6.15
CA GLU A 34 -5.61 -5.00 -5.87
C GLU A 34 -5.20 -5.88 -7.06
N MET A 35 -3.97 -5.71 -7.53
CA MET A 35 -3.43 -6.48 -8.65
C MET A 35 -3.10 -7.93 -8.30
N MET A 36 -2.85 -8.19 -7.01
CA MET A 36 -2.63 -9.53 -6.49
C MET A 36 -3.95 -10.24 -6.22
N GLU A 37 -3.89 -11.56 -6.05
CA GLU A 37 -5.08 -12.39 -5.79
C GLU A 37 -5.62 -12.24 -4.36
N GLU A 38 -4.86 -11.64 -3.45
CA GLU A 38 -5.20 -11.56 -2.03
C GLU A 38 -5.09 -10.14 -1.49
N ILE A 39 -6.11 -9.72 -0.75
CA ILE A 39 -6.10 -8.50 0.08
C ILE A 39 -5.42 -8.79 1.42
N ALA A 40 -4.63 -7.81 1.91
CA ALA A 40 -3.95 -7.87 3.20
C ALA A 40 -3.19 -9.20 3.42
N LYS A 41 -2.48 -9.68 2.38
CA LYS A 41 -1.76 -10.96 2.41
C LYS A 41 -0.72 -11.03 3.53
N GLU A 42 -0.09 -9.91 3.82
CA GLU A 42 0.98 -9.79 4.83
C GLU A 42 0.42 -9.58 6.26
N GLU A 43 -0.90 -9.49 6.40
CA GLU A 43 -1.53 -9.29 7.70
C GLU A 43 -1.54 -10.58 8.52
N SER A 44 -1.53 -10.44 9.85
CA SER A 44 -1.51 -11.59 10.74
C SER A 44 -2.77 -12.44 10.60
N LYS A 45 -2.63 -13.75 10.84
CA LYS A 45 -3.74 -14.71 10.76
C LYS A 45 -4.86 -14.43 11.77
N THR A 46 -4.61 -13.61 12.78
CA THR A 46 -5.59 -13.21 13.79
C THR A 46 -6.31 -11.92 13.44
N VAL A 47 -5.63 -10.97 12.79
CA VAL A 47 -6.20 -9.67 12.41
C VAL A 47 -6.95 -9.75 11.08
N ARG A 48 -6.39 -10.46 10.10
CA ARG A 48 -6.98 -10.56 8.76
C ARG A 48 -8.45 -11.02 8.75
N PRO A 49 -8.89 -12.03 9.51
CA PRO A 49 -10.31 -12.41 9.57
C PRO A 49 -11.22 -11.28 10.08
N VAL A 50 -10.80 -10.56 11.12
CA VAL A 50 -11.57 -9.44 11.69
C VAL A 50 -11.73 -8.31 10.67
N LEU A 51 -10.67 -8.01 9.92
CA LEU A 51 -10.71 -7.05 8.82
C LEU A 51 -11.73 -7.45 7.74
N PHE A 52 -11.78 -8.72 7.36
CA PHE A 52 -12.74 -9.22 6.38
C PHE A 52 -14.18 -9.21 6.89
N GLU A 53 -14.42 -9.50 8.17
CA GLU A 53 -15.72 -9.32 8.82
C GLU A 53 -16.18 -7.85 8.75
N SER A 54 -15.26 -6.91 8.95
CA SER A 54 -15.51 -5.47 8.80
C SER A 54 -15.85 -5.11 7.36
N PHE A 55 -15.12 -5.63 6.39
CA PHE A 55 -15.40 -5.41 4.96
C PHE A 55 -16.79 -5.94 4.57
N GLU A 56 -17.17 -7.10 5.04
CA GLU A 56 -18.49 -7.67 4.81
C GLU A 56 -19.58 -6.79 5.45
N LYS A 57 -19.40 -6.40 6.71
CA LYS A 57 -20.33 -5.55 7.46
C LYS A 57 -20.59 -4.22 6.76
N TYR A 58 -19.55 -3.59 6.25
CA TYR A 58 -19.64 -2.28 5.59
C TYR A 58 -19.76 -2.36 4.06
N GLN A 59 -19.90 -3.57 3.52
CA GLN A 59 -20.07 -3.82 2.08
C GLN A 59 -18.95 -3.26 1.23
N VAL A 60 -17.70 -3.37 1.69
CA VAL A 60 -16.53 -2.98 0.91
C VAL A 60 -16.39 -3.89 -0.31
N GLN A 61 -16.34 -3.30 -1.49
CA GLN A 61 -16.12 -4.05 -2.73
C GLN A 61 -14.64 -4.39 -2.89
N LEU A 62 -14.30 -5.67 -3.03
CA LEU A 62 -12.95 -6.14 -3.24
C LEU A 62 -12.75 -6.62 -4.69
N LEU A 63 -11.83 -5.99 -5.42
CA LEU A 63 -11.45 -6.36 -6.78
C LEU A 63 -9.99 -6.83 -6.76
N THR A 64 -9.79 -8.12 -6.56
CA THR A 64 -8.48 -8.79 -6.66
C THR A 64 -8.14 -9.16 -8.11
N GLY A 65 -6.89 -9.51 -8.40
CA GLY A 65 -6.44 -9.78 -9.76
C GLY A 65 -6.68 -8.62 -10.74
N THR A 66 -6.86 -7.39 -10.20
CA THR A 66 -7.33 -6.21 -10.93
C THR A 66 -6.30 -5.10 -10.83
N LYS A 67 -5.76 -4.66 -11.96
CA LYS A 67 -4.72 -3.64 -12.06
C LYS A 67 -5.32 -2.30 -12.44
N VAL A 68 -5.08 -1.26 -11.65
CA VAL A 68 -5.40 0.12 -12.02
C VAL A 68 -4.53 0.55 -13.19
N THR A 69 -5.16 1.07 -14.24
CA THR A 69 -4.50 1.52 -15.48
C THR A 69 -4.51 3.02 -15.64
N ALA A 70 -5.54 3.71 -15.14
CA ALA A 70 -5.62 5.16 -15.15
C ALA A 70 -6.54 5.69 -14.04
N ILE A 71 -6.32 6.94 -13.66
CA ILE A 71 -7.19 7.71 -12.77
C ILE A 71 -7.63 8.93 -13.56
N THR A 72 -8.93 9.14 -13.65
CA THR A 72 -9.55 10.29 -14.33
C THR A 72 -10.12 11.27 -13.30
N ALA A 73 -10.80 12.30 -13.75
CA ALA A 73 -11.42 13.28 -12.84
C ALA A 73 -12.54 12.71 -11.98
N ASN A 74 -13.18 11.60 -12.40
CA ASN A 74 -14.37 11.04 -11.75
C ASN A 74 -14.44 9.51 -11.75
N SER A 75 -13.38 8.83 -12.14
CA SER A 75 -13.30 7.36 -12.16
C SER A 75 -11.87 6.84 -12.04
N VAL A 76 -11.77 5.59 -11.62
CA VAL A 76 -10.57 4.77 -11.74
C VAL A 76 -10.81 3.72 -12.81
N GLU A 77 -9.91 3.68 -13.80
CA GLU A 77 -9.93 2.66 -14.84
C GLU A 77 -8.98 1.52 -14.44
N ALA A 78 -9.47 0.31 -14.55
CA ALA A 78 -8.73 -0.89 -14.17
C ALA A 78 -8.92 -2.00 -15.20
N GLU A 79 -8.12 -3.04 -15.12
CA GLU A 79 -8.18 -4.21 -16.00
C GLU A 79 -7.91 -5.49 -15.21
N ASN A 80 -8.67 -6.52 -15.49
CA ASN A 80 -8.51 -7.87 -14.95
C ASN A 80 -8.63 -8.92 -16.08
N ALA A 81 -8.67 -10.20 -15.72
CA ALA A 81 -8.80 -11.31 -16.69
C ALA A 81 -10.11 -11.28 -17.49
N GLU A 82 -11.15 -10.63 -16.98
CA GLU A 82 -12.45 -10.50 -17.64
C GLU A 82 -12.53 -9.28 -18.58
N GLY A 83 -11.58 -8.34 -18.45
CA GLY A 83 -11.49 -7.17 -19.28
C GLY A 83 -11.35 -5.85 -18.50
N LYS A 84 -11.78 -4.77 -19.12
CA LYS A 84 -11.70 -3.41 -18.55
C LYS A 84 -12.86 -3.14 -17.61
N VAL A 85 -12.53 -2.51 -16.47
CA VAL A 85 -13.47 -2.10 -15.44
C VAL A 85 -13.31 -0.59 -15.21
N SER A 86 -14.41 0.14 -15.17
CA SER A 86 -14.42 1.55 -14.79
C SER A 86 -15.19 1.73 -13.49
N LEU A 87 -14.55 2.31 -12.48
CA LEU A 87 -15.08 2.51 -11.14
C LEU A 87 -15.32 4.01 -10.92
N PRO A 88 -16.57 4.49 -11.03
CA PRO A 88 -16.88 5.87 -10.71
C PRO A 88 -16.54 6.19 -9.24
N CYS A 89 -15.84 7.27 -8.99
CA CYS A 89 -15.43 7.66 -7.63
C CYS A 89 -15.34 9.18 -7.46
N ASP A 90 -15.45 9.60 -6.22
CA ASP A 90 -15.33 10.99 -5.80
C ASP A 90 -13.93 11.25 -5.21
N TYR A 91 -13.30 10.19 -4.67
CA TYR A 91 -11.94 10.22 -4.12
C TYR A 91 -11.18 8.94 -4.47
N VAL A 92 -9.86 9.06 -4.54
CA VAL A 92 -8.94 7.94 -4.73
C VAL A 92 -7.87 7.97 -3.63
N VAL A 93 -7.67 6.84 -2.98
CA VAL A 93 -6.57 6.61 -2.03
C VAL A 93 -5.51 5.76 -2.73
N LEU A 94 -4.28 6.26 -2.79
CA LEU A 94 -3.14 5.52 -3.35
C LEU A 94 -2.39 4.81 -2.23
N ALA A 95 -2.45 3.49 -2.21
CA ALA A 95 -1.77 2.62 -1.26
C ALA A 95 -0.90 1.57 -1.98
N VAL A 96 -0.22 2.00 -3.04
CA VAL A 96 0.56 1.14 -3.97
C VAL A 96 1.98 0.85 -3.48
N GLY A 97 2.24 1.01 -2.20
CA GLY A 97 3.54 0.79 -1.58
C GLY A 97 4.49 1.99 -1.69
N ALA A 98 5.71 1.78 -1.22
CA ALA A 98 6.78 2.77 -1.21
C ALA A 98 7.94 2.33 -2.09
N ARG A 99 8.72 3.29 -2.57
CA ARG A 99 9.99 3.05 -3.27
C ARG A 99 11.13 3.63 -2.44
N PRO A 100 12.31 3.01 -2.44
CA PRO A 100 13.47 3.56 -1.79
C PRO A 100 13.78 4.97 -2.28
N ASN A 101 14.09 5.87 -1.36
CA ASN A 101 14.67 7.16 -1.69
C ASN A 101 16.19 7.05 -1.50
N LEU A 102 16.88 6.69 -2.57
CA LEU A 102 18.32 6.44 -2.54
C LEU A 102 19.07 7.77 -2.34
N PHE A 103 20.01 7.77 -1.40
CA PHE A 103 20.94 8.86 -1.17
C PHE A 103 22.24 8.60 -1.96
N ASP A 104 22.75 9.61 -2.65
CA ASP A 104 24.05 9.54 -3.29
C ASP A 104 25.16 9.75 -2.25
N ALA A 105 25.87 8.67 -1.92
CA ALA A 105 26.94 8.68 -0.94
C ALA A 105 28.35 8.91 -1.55
N GLN A 106 28.47 9.00 -2.88
CA GLN A 106 29.76 9.02 -3.57
C GLN A 106 30.71 10.09 -3.00
N ALA A 107 30.20 11.29 -2.72
CA ALA A 107 31.00 12.37 -2.17
C ALA A 107 31.57 12.10 -0.75
N LEU A 108 30.97 11.17 -0.01
CA LEU A 108 31.48 10.69 1.29
C LEU A 108 32.49 9.56 1.09
N GLU A 109 32.20 8.63 0.21
CA GLU A 109 33.07 7.50 -0.14
C GLU A 109 34.40 7.98 -0.73
N ASP A 110 34.38 9.01 -1.58
CA ASP A 110 35.57 9.65 -2.15
C ASP A 110 36.51 10.26 -1.07
N LYS A 111 35.97 10.54 0.12
CA LYS A 111 36.71 11.00 1.30
C LYS A 111 37.15 9.86 2.21
N GLY A 112 36.93 8.61 1.82
CA GLY A 112 37.25 7.43 2.61
C GLY A 112 36.28 7.17 3.76
N VAL A 113 35.06 7.75 3.73
CA VAL A 113 34.01 7.46 4.70
C VAL A 113 33.27 6.20 4.26
N GLN A 114 33.21 5.22 5.15
CA GLN A 114 32.36 4.03 4.91
C GLN A 114 30.89 4.38 5.11
N VAL A 115 30.03 4.11 4.12
CA VAL A 115 28.60 4.39 4.16
C VAL A 115 27.83 3.10 4.08
N SER A 116 26.83 2.94 4.95
CA SER A 116 25.90 1.82 4.95
C SER A 116 24.46 2.34 4.80
N PHE A 117 23.72 1.79 3.86
CA PHE A 117 22.31 2.10 3.67
C PHE A 117 21.45 1.09 4.41
N VAL A 118 20.48 1.57 5.19
CA VAL A 118 19.59 0.73 6.00
C VAL A 118 18.15 1.26 5.93
N GLY A 119 17.17 0.40 6.13
CA GLY A 119 15.75 0.77 6.09
C GLY A 119 15.28 1.20 4.69
N ASP A 120 14.43 2.21 4.64
CA ASP A 120 13.76 2.63 3.39
C ASP A 120 14.69 3.32 2.36
N CYS A 121 15.94 3.61 2.72
CA CYS A 121 16.94 4.08 1.77
C CYS A 121 17.87 2.97 1.24
N ASN A 122 17.60 1.70 1.57
CA ASN A 122 18.30 0.54 1.04
C ASN A 122 17.61 0.02 -0.24
N GLU A 123 17.88 -1.22 -0.67
CA GLU A 123 17.41 -1.82 -1.93
C GLU A 123 15.89 -1.80 -2.12
N ARG A 124 15.12 -1.89 -1.03
CA ARG A 124 13.65 -1.82 -1.05
C ARG A 124 13.12 -1.19 0.23
N ALA A 125 12.09 -0.39 0.10
CA ALA A 125 11.31 0.06 1.24
C ALA A 125 10.60 -1.13 1.91
N ALA A 126 10.50 -1.10 3.25
CA ALA A 126 9.92 -2.18 4.04
C ALA A 126 9.23 -1.62 5.31
N ASP A 127 9.40 -2.29 6.44
CA ASP A 127 8.81 -1.91 7.70
C ASP A 127 9.88 -1.52 8.76
N ILE A 128 9.40 -1.08 9.91
CA ILE A 128 10.26 -0.66 11.03
C ILE A 128 11.13 -1.82 11.52
N ASN A 129 10.61 -3.06 11.55
CA ASN A 129 11.35 -4.22 12.03
C ASN A 129 12.59 -4.45 11.18
N ARG A 130 12.43 -4.41 9.86
CA ARG A 130 13.54 -4.53 8.92
C ARG A 130 14.55 -3.38 9.08
N ALA A 131 14.07 -2.15 9.22
CA ALA A 131 14.99 -1.01 9.41
C ALA A 131 15.84 -1.15 10.69
N VAL A 132 15.24 -1.64 11.78
CA VAL A 132 15.94 -1.91 13.04
C VAL A 132 16.95 -3.06 12.88
N GLU A 133 16.55 -4.16 12.24
CA GLU A 133 17.43 -5.31 11.98
C GLU A 133 18.63 -4.92 11.10
N GLU A 134 18.39 -4.24 9.99
CA GLU A 134 19.45 -3.78 9.09
C GLU A 134 20.40 -2.80 9.80
N GLY A 135 19.88 -1.87 10.62
CA GLY A 135 20.71 -0.96 11.42
C GLY A 135 21.56 -1.70 12.43
N TYR A 136 21.01 -2.69 13.12
CA TYR A 136 21.75 -3.52 14.05
C TYR A 136 22.87 -4.32 13.34
N LEU A 137 22.57 -4.94 12.20
CA LEU A 137 23.54 -5.70 11.43
C LEU A 137 24.66 -4.79 10.89
N ALA A 138 24.32 -3.63 10.35
CA ALA A 138 25.31 -2.66 9.86
C ALA A 138 26.27 -2.20 10.98
N ALA A 139 25.74 -1.92 12.17
CA ALA A 139 26.55 -1.49 13.31
C ALA A 139 27.49 -2.60 13.85
N ASN A 140 27.16 -3.87 13.67
CA ASN A 140 27.99 -4.97 14.14
C ASN A 140 29.18 -5.32 13.22
N VAL A 141 29.26 -4.75 12.03
CA VAL A 141 30.39 -4.96 11.08
C VAL A 141 31.33 -3.75 11.01
N LEU A 142 31.05 -2.70 11.77
CA LEU A 142 31.94 -1.55 12.00
C LEU A 142 32.96 -1.85 13.09
#